data_03f90e9973bd5376cc6bece6f9d22f03
#
_entry.id   03f90e9973bd5376cc6bece6f9d22f03
#
_cell.length_a   1.000
_cell.length_b   1.000
_cell.length_c   1.000
_cell.angle_alpha   90.00
_cell.angle_beta   90.00
_cell.angle_gamma   90.00
#
_symmetry.space_group_name_H-M   'P 1'
#
loop_
_entity.id
_entity.type
_entity.pdbx_description
1 polymer ?
#
loop_
_entity_poly.entity_id
_entity_poly.type
_entity_poly.pdbx_seq_one_letter_code
_entity_poly.pdbx_strand_id
1 'polypeptide(L)'
;MSKNININVNYLTRVEGHGNIVVEVKDGKLEICRLEIVESPRFFEAFLRGRSIYEAPHITSRICGICACGHTLASIQAAEDALGIKPTEQTTLLRKLLLHYEELDSHILHIYLLVAPDLVGVPSFVPLIKSHPDVVRRALRMKRLCNELCDILVGRHV
;
A
#
# COMPACT_ATOMS: atom_id res chain seq x y z
N MET A 1 22.65 4.91 -36.87
CA MET A 1 23.40 4.71 -35.62
C MET A 1 22.46 4.02 -34.66
N SER A 2 22.70 2.76 -34.35
CA SER A 2 21.95 2.02 -33.32
C SER A 2 22.21 2.67 -31.95
N LYS A 3 21.16 3.04 -31.24
CA LYS A 3 21.28 3.62 -29.88
C LYS A 3 21.27 2.50 -28.87
N ASN A 4 22.35 2.35 -28.15
CA ASN A 4 22.38 1.56 -26.92
C ASN A 4 21.99 2.47 -25.76
N ILE A 5 21.00 2.07 -24.98
CA ILE A 5 20.49 2.83 -23.83
C ILE A 5 20.50 1.89 -22.63
N ASN A 6 21.08 2.34 -21.54
CA ASN A 6 21.02 1.66 -20.25
C ASN A 6 20.43 2.65 -19.24
N ILE A 7 19.28 2.31 -18.66
CA ILE A 7 18.61 3.09 -17.64
C ILE A 7 18.53 2.22 -16.38
N ASN A 8 19.08 2.74 -15.31
CA ASN A 8 18.95 2.12 -13.98
C ASN A 8 18.41 3.19 -13.03
N VAL A 9 17.15 3.03 -12.65
CA VAL A 9 16.48 3.90 -11.68
C VAL A 9 16.48 3.18 -10.35
N ASN A 10 17.37 3.59 -9.46
CA ASN A 10 17.43 3.12 -8.09
C ASN A 10 16.47 3.94 -7.24
N TYR A 11 15.73 3.28 -6.35
CA TYR A 11 14.78 3.90 -5.44
C TYR A 11 13.66 4.67 -6.15
N LEU A 12 12.71 3.94 -6.70
CA LEU A 12 11.48 4.52 -7.23
C LEU A 12 10.79 5.38 -6.17
N THR A 13 10.37 6.57 -6.58
CA THR A 13 9.59 7.48 -5.72
C THR A 13 8.10 7.35 -6.04
N ARG A 14 7.25 7.82 -5.12
CA ARG A 14 5.78 7.80 -5.25
C ARG A 14 5.19 6.39 -5.36
N VAL A 15 5.89 5.40 -4.81
CA VAL A 15 5.44 4.02 -4.63
C VAL A 15 5.52 3.66 -3.16
N GLU A 16 4.71 2.71 -2.72
CA GLU A 16 4.88 2.08 -1.42
C GLU A 16 5.88 0.93 -1.53
N GLY A 17 6.82 0.85 -0.56
CA GLY A 17 7.91 -0.10 -0.59
C GLY A 17 9.11 0.39 -1.41
N HIS A 18 10.06 -0.51 -1.67
CA HIS A 18 11.30 -0.22 -2.37
C HIS A 18 11.38 -1.00 -3.68
N GLY A 19 11.69 -0.31 -4.76
CA GLY A 19 11.85 -0.93 -6.06
C GLY A 19 12.85 -0.18 -6.93
N ASN A 20 13.41 -0.91 -7.90
CA ASN A 20 14.29 -0.37 -8.93
C ASN A 20 13.73 -0.71 -10.31
N ILE A 21 14.04 0.09 -11.31
CA ILE A 21 13.74 -0.23 -12.71
C ILE A 21 15.05 -0.32 -13.47
N VAL A 22 15.23 -1.43 -14.19
CA VAL A 22 16.36 -1.66 -15.09
C VAL A 22 15.83 -1.83 -16.50
N VAL A 23 16.31 -0.98 -17.42
CA VAL A 23 15.97 -1.05 -18.85
C VAL A 23 17.25 -1.04 -19.66
N GLU A 24 17.43 -2.06 -20.50
CA GLU A 24 18.54 -2.15 -21.45
C GLU A 24 18.01 -2.24 -22.88
N VAL A 25 18.45 -1.31 -23.71
CA VAL A 25 18.17 -1.31 -25.15
C VAL A 25 19.48 -1.48 -25.88
N LYS A 26 19.59 -2.48 -26.73
CA LYS A 26 20.76 -2.75 -27.56
C LYS A 26 20.35 -2.79 -29.03
N ASP A 27 21.08 -2.09 -29.85
CA ASP A 27 20.81 -1.97 -31.30
C ASP A 27 19.36 -1.59 -31.62
N GLY A 28 18.74 -0.74 -30.76
CA GLY A 28 17.35 -0.30 -30.89
C GLY A 28 16.30 -1.32 -30.46
N LYS A 29 16.71 -2.46 -29.90
CA LYS A 29 15.81 -3.50 -29.37
C LYS A 29 15.88 -3.52 -27.86
N LEU A 30 14.72 -3.64 -27.21
CA LEU A 30 14.60 -3.83 -25.77
C LEU A 30 15.08 -5.25 -25.41
N GLU A 31 16.20 -5.35 -24.67
CA GLU A 31 16.73 -6.63 -24.17
C GLU A 31 16.28 -6.92 -22.74
N ILE A 32 16.29 -5.92 -21.89
CA ILE A 32 15.88 -6.05 -20.48
C ILE A 32 14.89 -4.94 -20.13
N CYS A 33 13.78 -5.34 -19.52
CA CYS A 33 12.85 -4.45 -18.81
C CYS A 33 12.43 -5.16 -17.54
N ARG A 34 13.00 -4.75 -16.42
CA ARG A 34 12.81 -5.45 -15.13
C ARG A 34 12.48 -4.47 -14.03
N LEU A 35 11.41 -4.78 -13.28
CA LEU A 35 11.12 -4.18 -11.99
C LEU A 35 11.76 -5.07 -10.91
N GLU A 36 12.65 -4.52 -10.14
CA GLU A 36 13.32 -5.19 -9.04
C GLU A 36 12.68 -4.78 -7.73
N ILE A 37 12.06 -5.73 -7.04
CA ILE A 37 11.45 -5.52 -5.73
C ILE A 37 12.49 -5.84 -4.66
N VAL A 38 12.81 -4.86 -3.82
CA VAL A 38 13.85 -4.98 -2.78
C VAL A 38 13.28 -5.48 -1.45
N GLU A 39 11.95 -5.56 -1.35
CA GLU A 39 11.26 -6.05 -0.15
C GLU A 39 11.51 -7.56 0.10
N SER A 40 11.28 -8.00 1.32
CA SER A 40 11.56 -9.38 1.77
C SER A 40 10.30 -10.23 1.92
N PRO A 41 9.58 -10.59 0.84
CA PRO A 41 8.34 -11.38 0.93
C PRO A 41 8.55 -12.75 1.59
N ARG A 42 9.71 -13.36 1.39
CA ARG A 42 10.07 -14.66 2.01
C ARG A 42 10.16 -14.61 3.53
N PHE A 43 10.35 -13.43 4.11
CA PHE A 43 10.36 -13.24 5.55
C PHE A 43 8.97 -13.50 6.14
N PHE A 44 7.91 -12.97 5.51
CA PHE A 44 6.54 -13.23 5.91
C PHE A 44 6.10 -14.66 5.62
N GLU A 45 6.56 -15.26 4.53
CA GLU A 45 6.35 -16.68 4.26
C GLU A 45 6.92 -17.56 5.39
N ALA A 46 8.11 -17.22 5.88
CA ALA A 46 8.75 -17.94 6.99
C ALA A 46 7.97 -17.79 8.30
N PHE A 47 7.42 -16.60 8.58
CA PHE A 47 6.58 -16.38 9.75
C PHE A 47 5.27 -17.16 9.73
N LEU A 48 4.70 -17.39 8.56
CA LEU A 48 3.44 -18.11 8.41
C LEU A 48 3.60 -19.62 8.53
N ARG A 49 4.80 -20.16 8.27
CA ARG A 49 5.04 -21.61 8.33
C ARG A 49 4.81 -22.16 9.74
N GLY A 50 3.97 -23.17 9.85
CA GLY A 50 3.65 -23.85 11.12
C GLY A 50 2.75 -23.05 12.05
N ARG A 51 2.23 -21.90 11.60
CA ARG A 51 1.26 -21.11 12.35
C ARG A 51 -0.15 -21.60 12.13
N SER A 52 -1.00 -21.30 13.11
CA SER A 52 -2.44 -21.51 12.95
C SER A 52 -3.00 -20.62 11.84
N ILE A 53 -3.94 -21.15 11.07
CA ILE A 53 -4.65 -20.39 10.04
C ILE A 53 -5.33 -19.12 10.60
N TYR A 54 -5.72 -19.14 11.87
CA TYR A 54 -6.29 -17.99 12.57
C TYR A 54 -5.28 -16.89 12.89
N GLU A 55 -3.99 -17.20 12.92
CA GLU A 55 -2.91 -16.20 13.13
C GLU A 55 -2.53 -15.50 11.83
N ALA A 56 -2.79 -16.12 10.68
CA ALA A 56 -2.36 -15.60 9.39
C ALA A 56 -2.80 -14.14 9.12
N PRO A 57 -4.06 -13.73 9.34
CA PRO A 57 -4.48 -12.34 9.14
C PRO A 57 -3.75 -11.35 10.03
N HIS A 58 -3.40 -11.71 11.25
CA HIS A 58 -2.66 -10.86 12.17
C HIS A 58 -1.21 -10.65 11.75
N ILE A 59 -0.60 -11.66 11.15
CA ILE A 59 0.77 -11.59 10.62
C ILE A 59 0.79 -10.79 9.32
N THR A 60 -0.09 -11.11 8.39
CA THR A 60 -0.13 -10.47 7.06
C THR A 60 -0.52 -9.00 7.13
N SER A 61 -1.33 -8.58 8.11
CA SER A 61 -1.63 -7.16 8.33
C SER A 61 -0.38 -6.31 8.63
N ARG A 62 0.74 -6.93 8.98
CA ARG A 62 2.00 -6.24 9.28
C ARG A 62 2.94 -6.12 8.09
N ILE A 63 2.54 -6.62 6.92
CA ILE A 63 3.31 -6.48 5.69
C ILE A 63 3.40 -4.99 5.29
N CYS A 64 2.31 -4.25 5.46
CA CYS A 64 2.21 -2.84 5.08
C CYS A 64 1.29 -2.10 6.05
N GLY A 65 1.74 -0.94 6.53
CA GLY A 65 0.95 -0.09 7.44
C GLY A 65 -0.14 0.73 6.74
N ILE A 66 -0.08 0.87 5.40
CA ILE A 66 -1.05 1.66 4.61
C ILE A 66 -2.13 0.74 4.06
N CYS A 67 -1.78 -0.49 3.62
CA CYS A 67 -2.66 -1.46 2.98
C CYS A 67 -2.90 -2.71 3.83
N ALA A 68 -2.93 -2.55 5.14
CA ALA A 68 -3.08 -3.65 6.11
C ALA A 68 -4.41 -4.39 5.98
N CYS A 69 -5.51 -3.68 5.64
CA CYS A 69 -6.82 -4.30 5.44
C CYS A 69 -6.81 -5.22 4.21
N GLY A 70 -6.20 -4.79 3.10
CA GLY A 70 -6.05 -5.61 1.91
C GLY A 70 -5.30 -6.92 2.19
N HIS A 71 -4.16 -6.84 2.89
CA HIS A 71 -3.39 -8.02 3.30
C HIS A 71 -4.18 -8.94 4.24
N THR A 72 -4.90 -8.36 5.20
CA THR A 72 -5.76 -9.10 6.13
C THR A 72 -6.87 -9.84 5.38
N LEU A 73 -7.60 -9.14 4.52
CA LEU A 73 -8.70 -9.72 3.74
C LEU A 73 -8.22 -10.80 2.77
N ALA A 74 -7.08 -10.60 2.11
CA ALA A 74 -6.49 -11.60 1.23
C ALA A 74 -6.17 -12.90 1.97
N SER A 75 -5.58 -12.81 3.18
CA SER A 75 -5.27 -14.00 3.97
C SER A 75 -6.52 -14.68 4.53
N ILE A 76 -7.55 -13.92 4.90
CA ILE A 76 -8.84 -14.49 5.32
C ILE A 76 -9.50 -15.24 4.17
N GLN A 77 -9.57 -14.64 2.98
CA GLN A 77 -10.15 -15.29 1.80
C GLN A 77 -9.39 -16.57 1.42
N ALA A 78 -8.06 -16.54 1.45
CA ALA A 78 -7.25 -17.72 1.21
C ALA A 78 -7.54 -18.84 2.23
N ALA A 79 -7.72 -18.49 3.49
CA ALA A 79 -8.09 -19.43 4.55
C ALA A 79 -9.50 -20.02 4.33
N GLU A 80 -10.46 -19.18 3.98
CA GLU A 80 -11.85 -19.59 3.68
C GLU A 80 -11.91 -20.52 2.48
N ASP A 81 -11.18 -20.19 1.42
CA ASP A 81 -11.08 -21.06 0.22
C ASP A 81 -10.48 -22.42 0.56
N ALA A 82 -9.41 -22.43 1.35
CA ALA A 82 -8.76 -23.68 1.79
C ALA A 82 -9.69 -24.56 2.65
N LEU A 83 -10.57 -23.96 3.44
CA LEU A 83 -11.51 -24.63 4.33
C LEU A 83 -12.90 -24.87 3.69
N GLY A 84 -13.15 -24.39 2.49
CA GLY A 84 -14.45 -24.43 1.82
C GLY A 84 -15.54 -23.58 2.50
N ILE A 85 -15.16 -22.56 3.24
CA ILE A 85 -16.06 -21.66 3.98
C ILE A 85 -16.58 -20.58 3.02
N LYS A 86 -17.89 -20.36 3.02
CA LYS A 86 -18.51 -19.26 2.28
C LYS A 86 -19.00 -18.18 3.26
N PRO A 87 -18.49 -16.94 3.16
CA PRO A 87 -18.95 -15.86 4.01
C PRO A 87 -20.40 -15.49 3.69
N THR A 88 -21.11 -14.94 4.68
CA THR A 88 -22.46 -14.40 4.48
C THR A 88 -22.42 -13.14 3.60
N GLU A 89 -23.56 -12.76 3.00
CA GLU A 89 -23.68 -11.53 2.23
C GLU A 89 -23.31 -10.30 3.07
N GLN A 90 -23.77 -10.24 4.30
CA GLN A 90 -23.44 -9.15 5.24
C GLN A 90 -21.91 -9.08 5.47
N THR A 91 -21.26 -10.19 5.72
CA THR A 91 -19.79 -10.25 5.87
C THR A 91 -19.09 -9.72 4.63
N THR A 92 -19.55 -10.12 3.45
CA THR A 92 -19.00 -9.67 2.16
C THR A 92 -19.15 -8.16 1.98
N LEU A 93 -20.30 -7.59 2.33
CA LEU A 93 -20.55 -6.15 2.26
C LEU A 93 -19.67 -5.36 3.24
N LEU A 94 -19.52 -5.82 4.49
CA LEU A 94 -18.65 -5.19 5.47
C LEU A 94 -17.18 -5.22 5.05
N ARG A 95 -16.72 -6.32 4.44
CA ARG A 95 -15.36 -6.41 3.88
C ARG A 95 -15.14 -5.45 2.71
N LYS A 96 -16.11 -5.30 1.83
CA LYS A 96 -16.06 -4.30 0.75
C LYS A 96 -15.99 -2.88 1.32
N LEU A 97 -16.79 -2.57 2.32
CA LEU A 97 -16.74 -1.28 3.00
C LEU A 97 -15.38 -1.03 3.65
N LEU A 98 -14.79 -2.04 4.28
CA LEU A 98 -13.45 -1.95 4.87
C LEU A 98 -12.37 -1.70 3.82
N LEU A 99 -12.45 -2.34 2.65
CA LEU A 99 -11.50 -2.12 1.56
C LEU A 99 -11.64 -0.70 0.97
N HIS A 100 -12.86 -0.23 0.75
CA HIS A 100 -13.09 1.15 0.28
C HIS A 100 -12.63 2.21 1.30
N TYR A 101 -12.74 1.92 2.60
CA TYR A 101 -12.12 2.75 3.63
C TYR A 101 -10.60 2.86 3.43
N GLU A 102 -9.91 1.73 3.24
CA GLU A 102 -8.46 1.72 3.04
C GLU A 102 -8.05 2.49 1.78
N GLU A 103 -8.80 2.32 0.67
CA GLU A 103 -8.59 3.07 -0.56
C GLU A 103 -8.75 4.59 -0.33
N LEU A 104 -9.81 5.00 0.38
CA LEU A 104 -10.04 6.41 0.71
C LEU A 104 -8.92 6.97 1.58
N ASP A 105 -8.49 6.24 2.59
CA ASP A 105 -7.41 6.61 3.48
C ASP A 105 -6.08 6.78 2.72
N SER A 106 -5.78 5.85 1.82
CA SER A 106 -4.62 5.89 0.93
C SER A 106 -4.68 7.09 -0.03
N HIS A 107 -5.84 7.38 -0.63
CA HIS A 107 -6.02 8.56 -1.48
C HIS A 107 -5.78 9.87 -0.71
N ILE A 108 -6.28 9.99 0.51
CA ILE A 108 -6.07 11.16 1.36
C ILE A 108 -4.56 11.35 1.61
N LEU A 109 -3.87 10.29 1.99
CA LEU A 109 -2.44 10.31 2.20
C LEU A 109 -1.70 10.74 0.93
N HIS A 110 -2.02 10.12 -0.20
CA HIS A 110 -1.39 10.42 -1.48
C HIS A 110 -1.61 11.88 -1.90
N ILE A 111 -2.86 12.34 -1.91
CA ILE A 111 -3.20 13.69 -2.36
C ILE A 111 -2.54 14.76 -1.48
N TYR A 112 -2.66 14.64 -0.17
CA TYR A 112 -2.25 15.71 0.74
C TYR A 112 -0.78 15.65 1.16
N LEU A 113 -0.20 14.44 1.30
CA LEU A 113 1.17 14.28 1.79
C LEU A 113 2.20 14.12 0.67
N LEU A 114 1.78 13.61 -0.49
CA LEU A 114 2.69 13.36 -1.61
C LEU A 114 2.49 14.36 -2.76
N VAL A 115 1.26 14.56 -3.23
CA VAL A 115 0.97 15.40 -4.41
C VAL A 115 0.92 16.90 -4.06
N ALA A 116 0.28 17.27 -2.95
CA ALA A 116 0.13 18.69 -2.58
C ALA A 116 1.48 19.42 -2.43
N PRO A 117 2.54 18.84 -1.81
CA PRO A 117 3.86 19.44 -1.80
C PRO A 117 4.42 19.73 -3.20
N ASP A 118 4.26 18.79 -4.14
CA ASP A 118 4.74 18.96 -5.51
C ASP A 118 4.03 20.11 -6.23
N LEU A 119 2.71 20.24 -6.03
CA LEU A 119 1.90 21.31 -6.65
C LEU A 119 2.29 22.70 -6.17
N VAL A 120 2.79 22.86 -4.95
CA VAL A 120 3.23 24.14 -4.40
C VAL A 120 4.76 24.30 -4.44
N GLY A 121 5.50 23.35 -5.03
CA GLY A 121 6.94 23.43 -5.23
C GLY A 121 7.76 23.33 -3.95
N VAL A 122 7.29 22.56 -2.95
CA VAL A 122 8.03 22.31 -1.71
C VAL A 122 8.48 20.84 -1.61
N PRO A 123 9.60 20.55 -0.92
CA PRO A 123 10.20 19.20 -0.93
C PRO A 123 9.41 18.16 -0.14
N SER A 124 8.51 18.56 0.73
CA SER A 124 7.73 17.65 1.58
C SER A 124 6.47 18.32 2.14
N PHE A 125 5.65 17.53 2.84
CA PHE A 125 4.47 18.01 3.54
C PHE A 125 4.79 19.00 4.70
N VAL A 126 5.95 18.89 5.33
CA VAL A 126 6.29 19.68 6.54
C VAL A 126 6.23 21.18 6.32
N PRO A 127 6.77 21.79 5.25
CA PRO A 127 6.62 23.21 4.98
C PRO A 127 5.17 23.70 4.85
N LEU A 128 4.24 22.82 4.42
CA LEU A 128 2.82 23.15 4.29
C LEU A 128 2.16 23.49 5.64
N ILE A 129 2.70 23.02 6.75
CA ILE A 129 2.19 23.33 8.09
C ILE A 129 2.17 24.84 8.34
N LYS A 130 3.18 25.56 7.80
CA LYS A 130 3.27 27.03 7.94
C LYS A 130 2.58 27.77 6.80
N SER A 131 2.73 27.31 5.56
CA SER A 131 2.23 28.02 4.38
C SER A 131 0.75 27.78 4.09
N HIS A 132 0.25 26.57 4.38
CA HIS A 132 -1.12 26.14 4.08
C HIS A 132 -1.75 25.36 5.26
N PRO A 133 -1.87 25.97 6.46
CA PRO A 133 -2.31 25.27 7.68
C PRO A 133 -3.72 24.67 7.56
N ASP A 134 -4.59 25.27 6.75
CA ASP A 134 -5.95 24.75 6.55
C ASP A 134 -5.97 23.45 5.75
N VAL A 135 -5.08 23.32 4.76
CA VAL A 135 -4.89 22.10 3.97
C VAL A 135 -4.41 20.98 4.88
N VAL A 136 -3.41 21.30 5.72
CA VAL A 136 -2.86 20.33 6.70
C VAL A 136 -3.91 19.86 7.69
N ARG A 137 -4.67 20.79 8.29
CA ARG A 137 -5.76 20.45 9.24
C ARG A 137 -6.82 19.57 8.59
N ARG A 138 -7.18 19.87 7.34
CA ARG A 138 -8.14 19.05 6.57
C ARG A 138 -7.60 17.64 6.35
N ALA A 139 -6.36 17.50 5.91
CA ALA A 139 -5.71 16.21 5.70
C ALA A 139 -5.73 15.34 6.97
N LEU A 140 -5.29 15.91 8.09
CA LEU A 140 -5.24 15.21 9.37
C LEU A 140 -6.65 14.83 9.87
N ARG A 141 -7.65 15.71 9.69
CA ARG A 141 -9.04 15.40 10.05
C ARG A 141 -9.60 14.26 9.21
N MET A 142 -9.37 14.27 7.90
CA MET A 142 -9.85 13.22 7.00
C MET A 142 -9.19 11.89 7.33
N LYS A 143 -7.86 11.87 7.55
CA LYS A 143 -7.13 10.68 7.97
C LYS A 143 -7.68 10.11 9.28
N ARG A 144 -7.95 10.97 10.26
CA ARG A 144 -8.55 10.55 11.53
C ARG A 144 -9.92 9.93 11.35
N LEU A 145 -10.80 10.51 10.54
CA LEU A 145 -12.13 9.95 10.25
C LEU A 145 -12.06 8.56 9.60
N CYS A 146 -11.07 8.36 8.70
CA CYS A 146 -10.83 7.04 8.15
C CYS A 146 -10.39 6.04 9.22
N ASN A 147 -9.46 6.40 10.10
CA ASN A 147 -9.04 5.52 11.20
C ASN A 147 -10.21 5.16 12.11
N GLU A 148 -11.06 6.13 12.46
CA GLU A 148 -12.27 5.91 13.28
C GLU A 148 -13.25 4.93 12.61
N LEU A 149 -13.41 5.00 11.28
CA LEU A 149 -14.23 4.04 10.54
C LEU A 149 -13.64 2.61 10.61
N CYS A 150 -12.32 2.49 10.48
CA CYS A 150 -11.64 1.21 10.65
C CYS A 150 -11.85 0.63 12.07
N ASP A 151 -11.71 1.47 13.08
CA ASP A 151 -11.95 1.07 14.48
C ASP A 151 -13.37 0.54 14.70
N ILE A 152 -14.37 1.16 14.07
CA ILE A 152 -15.77 0.71 14.14
C ILE A 152 -15.95 -0.65 13.45
N LEU A 153 -15.31 -0.87 12.30
CA LEU A 153 -15.52 -2.09 11.50
C LEU A 153 -14.74 -3.29 12.03
N VAL A 154 -13.52 -3.10 12.51
CA VAL A 154 -12.59 -4.18 12.87
C VAL A 154 -11.98 -4.04 14.27
N GLY A 155 -12.36 -3.02 15.03
CA GLY A 155 -11.93 -2.81 16.40
C GLY A 155 -10.55 -2.15 16.56
N ARG A 156 -9.84 -1.91 15.49
CA ARG A 156 -8.54 -1.21 15.49
C ARG A 156 -8.17 -0.72 14.10
N HIS A 157 -7.36 0.30 14.02
CA HIS A 157 -6.60 0.67 12.83
C HIS A 157 -5.13 0.27 12.98
N VAL A 158 -4.42 0.18 11.87
CA VAL A 158 -3.00 -0.21 11.81
C VAL A 158 -2.14 1.03 11.59
#